data_b137d149d6cfcd70782a026f99578b99
#
_entry.id   b137d149d6cfcd70782a026f99578b99
#
_cell.length_a   1.000
_cell.length_b   1.000
_cell.length_c   1.000
_cell.angle_alpha   90.00
_cell.angle_beta   90.00
_cell.angle_gamma   90.00
#
_symmetry.space_group_name_H-M   'P 1'
#
loop_
_entity.id
_entity.type
_entity.pdbx_description
1 polymer ?
#
loop_
_entity_poly.entity_id
_entity_poly.type
_entity_poly.pdbx_seq_one_letter_code
_entity_poly.pdbx_strand_id
1 'polypeptide(L)'
;VIMFGAIETSEGATANALWHLLTHPDQLALVLNDPTLIASAVEESLRLEPAASAVDRYATTDTEFAGVLIRKGDFVQVSLAAANRDPSVFVEPDEYRVGRPNTRLSTTFAYGPHACLGIHLARAETIAAVRAALRGLPGLRLDRDQSQGPQGLVFRKAAAVTATWDTPAS
;
A
#
# COMPACT_ATOMS: atom_id res chain seq x y z
N VAL A 1 15.13 14.62 4.39
CA VAL A 1 13.71 14.35 4.08
C VAL A 1 13.59 13.35 2.93
N ILE A 2 14.19 13.60 1.73
CA ILE A 2 14.06 12.72 0.55
C ILE A 2 14.56 11.30 0.83
N MET A 3 15.76 11.13 1.39
CA MET A 3 16.29 9.79 1.73
C MET A 3 15.39 9.02 2.67
N PHE A 4 14.91 9.66 3.75
CA PHE A 4 14.01 9.01 4.71
C PHE A 4 12.66 8.64 4.07
N GLY A 5 12.08 9.56 3.31
CA GLY A 5 10.79 9.32 2.68
C GLY A 5 10.79 8.26 1.56
N ALA A 6 11.95 8.02 0.91
CA ALA A 6 12.03 7.11 -0.22
C ALA A 6 12.36 5.65 0.19
N ILE A 7 13.14 5.43 1.23
CA ILE A 7 13.62 4.07 1.57
C ILE A 7 12.51 3.25 2.25
N GLU A 8 12.07 3.69 3.41
CA GLU A 8 11.14 2.93 4.27
C GLU A 8 9.78 2.69 3.59
N THR A 9 9.26 3.71 2.92
CA THR A 9 7.94 3.63 2.29
C THR A 9 7.93 2.82 1.00
N SER A 10 8.96 2.91 0.15
CA SER A 10 9.06 2.10 -1.07
C SER A 10 9.30 0.63 -0.76
N GLU A 11 10.15 0.32 0.23
CA GLU A 11 10.32 -1.03 0.75
C GLU A 11 8.99 -1.58 1.27
N GLY A 12 8.32 -0.81 2.15
CA GLY A 12 7.04 -1.19 2.72
C GLY A 12 5.96 -1.41 1.67
N ALA A 13 5.85 -0.54 0.67
CA ALA A 13 4.91 -0.70 -0.43
C ALA A 13 5.15 -1.99 -1.22
N THR A 14 6.42 -2.31 -1.48
CA THR A 14 6.78 -3.55 -2.19
C THR A 14 6.48 -4.79 -1.36
N ALA A 15 6.85 -4.79 -0.08
CA ALA A 15 6.57 -5.90 0.83
C ALA A 15 5.06 -6.13 0.99
N ASN A 16 4.27 -5.06 1.17
CA ASN A 16 2.82 -5.14 1.27
C ASN A 16 2.17 -5.65 -0.03
N ALA A 17 2.66 -5.23 -1.20
CA ALA A 17 2.13 -5.70 -2.48
C ALA A 17 2.39 -7.20 -2.69
N LEU A 18 3.58 -7.68 -2.37
CA LEU A 18 3.89 -9.11 -2.41
C LEU A 18 3.08 -9.89 -1.38
N TRP A 19 2.96 -9.38 -0.15
CA TRP A 19 2.12 -9.98 0.89
C TRP A 19 0.68 -10.16 0.43
N HIS A 20 0.05 -9.10 -0.11
CA HIS A 20 -1.34 -9.18 -0.56
C HIS A 20 -1.51 -10.19 -1.69
N LEU A 21 -0.65 -10.16 -2.70
CA LEU A 21 -0.73 -11.12 -3.81
C LEU A 21 -0.55 -12.56 -3.33
N LEU A 22 0.44 -12.82 -2.47
CA LEU A 22 0.75 -14.18 -2.02
C LEU A 22 -0.25 -14.72 -0.97
N THR A 23 -0.99 -13.83 -0.30
CA THR A 23 -2.06 -14.23 0.63
C THR A 23 -3.43 -14.39 -0.04
N HIS A 24 -3.59 -13.90 -1.29
CA HIS A 24 -4.82 -13.99 -2.08
C HIS A 24 -4.56 -14.75 -3.40
N PRO A 25 -4.53 -16.08 -3.37
CA PRO A 25 -4.13 -16.88 -4.53
C PRO A 25 -5.05 -16.73 -5.74
N ASP A 26 -6.32 -16.41 -5.54
CA ASP A 26 -7.28 -16.08 -6.60
C ASP A 26 -6.89 -14.79 -7.33
N GLN A 27 -6.49 -13.76 -6.59
CA GLN A 27 -6.03 -12.48 -7.15
C GLN A 27 -4.64 -12.61 -7.79
N LEU A 28 -3.77 -13.43 -7.21
CA LEU A 28 -2.49 -13.77 -7.82
C LEU A 28 -2.68 -14.47 -9.17
N ALA A 29 -3.62 -15.44 -9.26
CA ALA A 29 -3.92 -16.12 -10.51
C ALA A 29 -4.36 -15.18 -11.63
N LEU A 30 -5.17 -14.14 -11.31
CA LEU A 30 -5.54 -13.10 -12.28
C LEU A 30 -4.30 -12.39 -12.85
N VAL A 31 -3.38 -12.00 -11.96
CA VAL A 31 -2.15 -11.27 -12.34
C VAL A 31 -1.18 -12.15 -13.14
N LEU A 32 -1.10 -13.44 -12.80
CA LEU A 32 -0.26 -14.39 -13.53
C LEU A 32 -0.82 -14.67 -14.95
N ASN A 33 -2.16 -14.73 -15.10
CA ASN A 33 -2.81 -14.91 -16.39
C ASN A 33 -2.76 -13.64 -17.26
N ASP A 34 -2.83 -12.46 -16.62
CA ASP A 34 -2.72 -11.18 -17.32
C ASP A 34 -1.74 -10.25 -16.57
N PRO A 35 -0.46 -10.25 -16.96
CA PRO A 35 0.55 -9.39 -16.34
C PRO A 35 0.31 -7.87 -16.48
N THR A 36 -0.65 -7.44 -17.29
CA THR A 36 -1.02 -6.02 -17.37
C THR A 36 -1.71 -5.56 -16.09
N LEU A 37 -2.29 -6.49 -15.33
CA LEU A 37 -2.98 -6.25 -14.06
C LEU A 37 -2.02 -5.97 -12.88
N ILE A 38 -0.70 -6.16 -13.04
CA ILE A 38 0.29 -5.89 -11.96
C ILE A 38 0.14 -4.45 -11.43
N ALA A 39 -0.04 -3.48 -12.32
CA ALA A 39 -0.21 -2.10 -11.89
C ALA A 39 -1.47 -1.91 -11.02
N SER A 40 -2.57 -2.55 -11.38
CA SER A 40 -3.81 -2.51 -10.61
C SER A 40 -3.68 -3.23 -9.26
N ALA A 41 -2.97 -4.35 -9.24
CA ALA A 41 -2.68 -5.08 -7.99
C ALA A 41 -1.86 -4.23 -7.01
N VAL A 42 -0.87 -3.50 -7.52
CA VAL A 42 -0.05 -2.58 -6.71
C VAL A 42 -0.90 -1.40 -6.21
N GLU A 43 -1.72 -0.77 -7.05
CA GLU A 43 -2.60 0.33 -6.62
C GLU A 43 -3.58 -0.12 -5.54
N GLU A 44 -4.14 -1.32 -5.65
CA GLU A 44 -5.05 -1.85 -4.63
C GLU A 44 -4.30 -2.18 -3.32
N SER A 45 -3.08 -2.70 -3.40
CA SER A 45 -2.25 -2.90 -2.22
C SER A 45 -1.92 -1.58 -1.52
N LEU A 46 -1.54 -0.55 -2.29
CA LEU A 46 -1.27 0.80 -1.79
C LEU A 46 -2.52 1.42 -1.13
N ARG A 47 -3.71 1.16 -1.67
CA ARG A 47 -4.97 1.60 -1.05
C ARG A 47 -5.21 0.88 0.27
N LEU A 48 -5.17 -0.44 0.24
CA LEU A 48 -5.56 -1.27 1.40
C LEU A 48 -4.57 -1.12 2.56
N GLU A 49 -3.27 -1.08 2.26
CA GLU A 49 -2.22 -0.97 3.27
C GLU A 49 -1.16 0.06 2.84
N PRO A 50 -1.45 1.36 2.99
CA PRO A 50 -0.48 2.40 2.69
C PRO A 50 0.72 2.28 3.63
N ALA A 51 1.94 2.29 3.08
CA ALA A 51 3.17 2.18 3.86
C ALA A 51 3.34 3.32 4.88
N ALA A 52 2.80 4.52 4.58
CA ALA A 52 2.56 5.58 5.54
C ALA A 52 1.05 5.63 5.81
N SER A 53 0.62 5.09 6.94
CA SER A 53 -0.82 4.95 7.28
C SER A 53 -1.45 6.22 7.81
N ALA A 54 -0.64 7.13 8.32
CA ALA A 54 -1.09 8.40 8.87
C ALA A 54 -0.04 9.50 8.62
N VAL A 55 -0.51 10.73 8.59
CA VAL A 55 0.34 11.93 8.49
C VAL A 55 -0.06 12.96 9.53
N ASP A 56 0.93 13.57 10.13
CA ASP A 56 0.77 14.53 11.23
C ASP A 56 0.66 15.95 10.72
N ARG A 57 -0.19 16.74 11.38
CA ARG A 57 -0.40 18.16 11.10
C ARG A 57 -0.53 18.93 12.41
N TYR A 58 -0.30 20.22 12.33
CA TYR A 58 -0.67 21.17 13.40
C TYR A 58 -1.62 22.20 12.80
N ALA A 59 -2.71 22.48 13.50
CA ALA A 59 -3.65 23.49 13.08
C ALA A 59 -3.00 24.88 13.10
N THR A 60 -3.06 25.61 12.01
CA THR A 60 -2.48 26.97 11.89
C THR A 60 -3.46 28.05 12.32
N THR A 61 -4.76 27.72 12.35
CA THR A 61 -5.87 28.57 12.76
C THR A 61 -6.90 27.72 13.47
N ASP A 62 -7.79 28.34 14.25
CA ASP A 62 -8.99 27.67 14.74
C ASP A 62 -9.83 27.25 13.55
N THR A 63 -10.26 25.99 13.53
CA THR A 63 -11.03 25.39 12.43
C THR A 63 -12.10 24.47 12.99
N GLU A 64 -13.31 24.56 12.50
CA GLU A 64 -14.35 23.58 12.79
C GLU A 64 -14.35 22.47 11.74
N PHE A 65 -14.32 21.23 12.21
CA PHE A 65 -14.39 20.06 11.35
C PHE A 65 -15.39 19.04 11.93
N ALA A 66 -16.43 18.70 11.15
CA ALA A 66 -17.49 17.77 11.55
C ALA A 66 -18.11 18.09 12.93
N GLY A 67 -18.32 19.38 13.25
CA GLY A 67 -18.89 19.84 14.51
C GLY A 67 -17.88 19.86 15.69
N VAL A 68 -16.60 19.60 15.45
CA VAL A 68 -15.55 19.64 16.46
C VAL A 68 -14.64 20.84 16.20
N LEU A 69 -14.42 21.66 17.22
CA LEU A 69 -13.48 22.77 17.15
C LEU A 69 -12.05 22.25 17.34
N ILE A 70 -11.23 22.42 16.32
CA ILE A 70 -9.78 22.21 16.33
C ILE A 70 -9.14 23.57 16.52
N ARG A 71 -8.38 23.75 17.60
CA ARG A 71 -7.76 25.03 17.94
C ARG A 71 -6.42 25.18 17.22
N LYS A 72 -6.03 26.42 16.98
CA LYS A 72 -4.67 26.75 16.55
C LYS A 72 -3.63 26.12 17.49
N GLY A 73 -2.70 25.36 16.90
CA GLY A 73 -1.65 24.65 17.63
C GLY A 73 -2.00 23.21 18.01
N ASP A 74 -3.26 22.78 17.83
CA ASP A 74 -3.64 21.41 18.09
C ASP A 74 -2.93 20.46 17.12
N PHE A 75 -2.51 19.32 17.66
CA PHE A 75 -1.98 18.20 16.88
C PHE A 75 -3.13 17.41 16.24
N VAL A 76 -3.04 17.22 14.94
CA VAL A 76 -4.03 16.50 14.14
C VAL A 76 -3.36 15.37 13.39
N GLN A 77 -3.74 14.15 13.67
CA GLN A 77 -3.30 13.00 12.88
C GLN A 77 -4.35 12.63 11.83
N VAL A 78 -3.96 12.71 10.56
CA VAL A 78 -4.82 12.35 9.43
C VAL A 78 -4.54 10.90 9.06
N SER A 79 -5.53 10.01 9.27
CA SER A 79 -5.40 8.59 8.94
C SER A 79 -5.69 8.36 7.45
N LEU A 80 -4.63 8.11 6.68
CA LEU A 80 -4.74 7.73 5.26
C LEU A 80 -5.31 6.32 5.13
N ALA A 81 -4.94 5.42 6.04
CA ALA A 81 -5.45 4.06 6.06
C ALA A 81 -6.95 4.00 6.31
N ALA A 82 -7.50 4.83 7.20
CA ALA A 82 -8.93 4.91 7.42
C ALA A 82 -9.67 5.52 6.22
N ALA A 83 -9.15 6.61 5.65
CA ALA A 83 -9.73 7.23 4.47
C ALA A 83 -9.76 6.27 3.26
N ASN A 84 -8.74 5.43 3.11
CA ASN A 84 -8.68 4.43 2.06
C ASN A 84 -9.61 3.23 2.28
N ARG A 85 -10.22 3.13 3.45
CA ARG A 85 -11.23 2.11 3.81
C ARG A 85 -12.61 2.70 4.08
N ASP A 86 -12.85 3.92 3.64
CA ASP A 86 -14.16 4.55 3.78
C ASP A 86 -15.20 3.82 2.91
N PRO A 87 -16.25 3.20 3.52
CA PRO A 87 -17.24 2.44 2.78
C PRO A 87 -18.15 3.34 1.90
N SER A 88 -18.16 4.64 2.15
CA SER A 88 -18.86 5.60 1.27
C SER A 88 -18.14 5.80 -0.07
N VAL A 89 -16.86 5.50 -0.12
CA VAL A 89 -15.99 5.61 -1.31
C VAL A 89 -15.68 4.26 -1.92
N PHE A 90 -15.36 3.27 -1.10
CA PHE A 90 -14.90 1.95 -1.54
C PHE A 90 -15.87 0.86 -1.11
N VAL A 91 -16.48 0.20 -2.07
CA VAL A 91 -17.33 -0.99 -1.81
C VAL A 91 -16.44 -2.13 -1.32
N GLU A 92 -16.84 -2.82 -0.24
CA GLU A 92 -16.05 -3.86 0.41
C GLU A 92 -14.60 -3.38 0.67
N PRO A 93 -14.44 -2.33 1.50
CA PRO A 93 -13.19 -1.59 1.60
C PRO A 93 -12.03 -2.40 2.17
N ASP A 94 -12.30 -3.47 2.90
CA ASP A 94 -11.30 -4.35 3.51
C ASP A 94 -10.85 -5.48 2.58
N GLU A 95 -11.54 -5.67 1.46
CA GLU A 95 -11.19 -6.70 0.48
C GLU A 95 -10.05 -6.23 -0.44
N TYR A 96 -9.06 -7.11 -0.63
CA TYR A 96 -8.03 -6.92 -1.65
C TYR A 96 -8.57 -7.40 -3.01
N ARG A 97 -8.81 -6.46 -3.92
CA ARG A 97 -9.43 -6.74 -5.21
C ARG A 97 -8.66 -6.11 -6.36
N VAL A 98 -7.96 -6.92 -7.12
CA VAL A 98 -7.29 -6.49 -8.37
C VAL A 98 -8.34 -6.02 -9.38
N GLY A 99 -8.09 -4.88 -10.02
CA GLY A 99 -9.04 -4.30 -10.96
C GLY A 99 -10.13 -3.43 -10.30
N ARG A 100 -10.03 -3.09 -9.03
CA ARG A 100 -10.96 -2.14 -8.39
C ARG A 100 -10.98 -0.81 -9.17
N PRO A 101 -12.16 -0.34 -9.61
CA PRO A 101 -12.24 0.77 -10.58
C PRO A 101 -11.86 2.13 -10.02
N ASN A 102 -11.93 2.31 -8.70
CA ASN A 102 -11.77 3.59 -8.03
C ASN A 102 -10.52 3.71 -7.13
N THR A 103 -9.52 2.84 -7.31
CA THR A 103 -8.24 2.90 -6.56
C THR A 103 -7.54 4.26 -6.65
N ARG A 104 -7.75 4.99 -7.75
CA ARG A 104 -7.22 6.35 -7.95
C ARG A 104 -7.73 7.39 -6.95
N LEU A 105 -8.84 7.10 -6.25
CA LEU A 105 -9.39 7.95 -5.18
C LEU A 105 -8.67 7.73 -3.84
N SER A 106 -7.75 6.77 -3.79
CA SER A 106 -6.92 6.51 -2.61
C SER A 106 -6.10 7.73 -2.22
N THR A 107 -6.01 7.95 -0.93
CA THR A 107 -5.24 9.04 -0.31
C THR A 107 -3.83 8.62 0.10
N THR A 108 -3.36 7.45 -0.33
CA THR A 108 -2.07 6.84 0.05
C THR A 108 -0.87 7.81 -0.08
N PHE A 109 -0.91 8.66 -1.08
CA PHE A 109 0.16 9.65 -1.34
C PHE A 109 -0.18 11.06 -0.81
N ALA A 110 -1.13 11.16 0.11
CA ALA A 110 -1.70 12.39 0.63
C ALA A 110 -2.31 13.29 -0.46
N TYR A 111 -2.65 14.53 -0.09
CA TYR A 111 -3.32 15.47 -0.99
C TYR A 111 -2.83 16.90 -0.76
N GLY A 112 -3.02 17.77 -1.78
CA GLY A 112 -2.72 19.20 -1.70
C GLY A 112 -1.23 19.52 -1.74
N PRO A 113 -0.79 20.62 -1.12
CA PRO A 113 0.60 21.12 -1.23
C PRO A 113 1.67 20.15 -0.70
N HIS A 114 1.27 19.20 0.15
CA HIS A 114 2.13 18.18 0.71
C HIS A 114 1.91 16.79 0.11
N ALA A 115 1.27 16.69 -1.05
CA ALA A 115 1.20 15.43 -1.79
C ALA A 115 2.60 14.88 -2.04
N CYS A 116 2.73 13.55 -2.05
CA CYS A 116 4.03 12.89 -2.20
C CYS A 116 4.73 13.31 -3.49
N LEU A 117 5.93 13.87 -3.36
CA LEU A 117 6.76 14.26 -4.51
C LEU A 117 7.19 13.03 -5.34
N GLY A 118 7.40 11.89 -4.67
CA GLY A 118 7.88 10.66 -5.28
C GLY A 118 6.79 9.73 -5.81
N ILE A 119 5.53 10.15 -5.91
CA ILE A 119 4.38 9.29 -6.25
C ILE A 119 4.58 8.45 -7.52
N HIS A 120 5.14 9.04 -8.58
CA HIS A 120 5.37 8.33 -9.84
C HIS A 120 6.52 7.33 -9.75
N LEU A 121 7.58 7.70 -9.03
CA LEU A 121 8.74 6.83 -8.81
C LEU A 121 8.36 5.64 -7.92
N ALA A 122 7.71 5.88 -6.79
CA ALA A 122 7.28 4.82 -5.87
C ALA A 122 6.37 3.78 -6.57
N ARG A 123 5.43 4.23 -7.40
CA ARG A 123 4.60 3.35 -8.22
C ARG A 123 5.42 2.53 -9.20
N ALA A 124 6.31 3.18 -9.93
CA ALA A 124 7.14 2.50 -10.93
C ALA A 124 8.07 1.46 -10.29
N GLU A 125 8.71 1.80 -9.17
CA GLU A 125 9.58 0.89 -8.41
C GLU A 125 8.80 -0.31 -7.88
N THR A 126 7.66 -0.10 -7.23
CA THR A 126 6.84 -1.19 -6.68
C THR A 126 6.34 -2.13 -7.79
N ILE A 127 5.84 -1.57 -8.90
CA ILE A 127 5.38 -2.36 -10.06
C ILE A 127 6.54 -3.16 -10.66
N ALA A 128 7.72 -2.55 -10.80
CA ALA A 128 8.90 -3.22 -11.35
C ALA A 128 9.38 -4.36 -10.44
N ALA A 129 9.41 -4.14 -9.12
CA ALA A 129 9.81 -5.15 -8.14
C ALA A 129 8.85 -6.34 -8.10
N VAL A 130 7.53 -6.09 -8.05
CA VAL A 130 6.51 -7.15 -8.09
C VAL A 130 6.62 -7.93 -9.40
N ARG A 131 6.75 -7.25 -10.54
CA ARG A 131 6.92 -7.89 -11.85
C ARG A 131 8.17 -8.76 -11.91
N ALA A 132 9.29 -8.27 -11.38
CA ALA A 132 10.54 -9.02 -11.35
C ALA A 132 10.42 -10.27 -10.48
N ALA A 133 9.81 -10.18 -9.31
CA ALA A 133 9.57 -11.32 -8.43
C ALA A 133 8.71 -12.39 -9.09
N LEU A 134 7.55 -12.02 -9.66
CA LEU A 134 6.63 -12.96 -10.30
C LEU A 134 7.22 -13.63 -11.56
N ARG A 135 8.09 -12.93 -12.30
CA ARG A 135 8.76 -13.49 -13.49
C ARG A 135 9.98 -14.33 -13.15
N GLY A 136 10.75 -13.90 -12.16
CA GLY A 136 12.02 -14.52 -11.80
C GLY A 136 11.90 -15.74 -10.89
N LEU A 137 10.76 -15.89 -10.22
CA LEU A 137 10.51 -16.92 -9.20
C LEU A 137 9.23 -17.72 -9.55
N PRO A 138 9.33 -18.69 -10.47
CA PRO A 138 8.17 -19.49 -10.88
C PRO A 138 7.54 -20.21 -9.68
N GLY A 139 6.21 -20.27 -9.65
CA GLY A 139 5.49 -20.90 -8.55
C GLY A 139 5.69 -20.22 -7.19
N LEU A 140 5.98 -18.92 -7.19
CA LEU A 140 6.18 -18.12 -5.96
C LEU A 140 4.99 -18.27 -5.00
N ARG A 141 5.28 -18.68 -3.79
CA ARG A 141 4.30 -18.92 -2.71
C ARG A 141 4.79 -18.43 -1.38
N LEU A 142 3.87 -17.95 -0.55
CA LEU A 142 4.18 -17.48 0.80
C LEU A 142 4.46 -18.67 1.73
N ASP A 143 5.56 -18.61 2.46
CA ASP A 143 5.76 -19.41 3.66
C ASP A 143 5.03 -18.71 4.82
N ARG A 144 3.82 -19.22 5.14
CA ARG A 144 2.95 -18.59 6.14
C ARG A 144 3.52 -18.66 7.56
N ASP A 145 4.29 -19.68 7.86
CA ASP A 145 4.83 -19.91 9.21
C ASP A 145 6.00 -18.97 9.52
N GLN A 146 6.70 -18.52 8.49
CA GLN A 146 7.84 -17.61 8.60
C GLN A 146 7.55 -16.17 8.14
N SER A 147 6.30 -15.89 7.78
CA SER A 147 5.90 -14.56 7.29
C SER A 147 5.04 -13.84 8.31
N GLN A 148 5.15 -12.51 8.30
CA GLN A 148 4.35 -11.64 9.15
C GLN A 148 3.75 -10.52 8.31
N GLY A 149 2.43 -10.34 8.41
CA GLY A 149 1.69 -9.31 7.69
C GLY A 149 2.03 -7.89 8.11
N PRO A 150 1.41 -6.90 7.45
CA PRO A 150 1.66 -5.49 7.74
C PRO A 150 1.40 -5.11 9.20
N GLN A 151 2.40 -4.52 9.83
CA GLN A 151 2.38 -4.06 11.21
C GLN A 151 2.91 -2.63 11.32
N GLY A 152 2.65 -1.97 12.44
CA GLY A 152 3.09 -0.60 12.72
C GLY A 152 1.93 0.37 12.86
N LEU A 153 2.17 1.52 13.47
CA LEU A 153 1.16 2.57 13.68
C LEU A 153 1.17 3.61 12.54
N VAL A 154 2.29 4.22 12.29
CA VAL A 154 2.45 5.27 11.26
C VAL A 154 3.06 4.70 9.99
N PHE A 155 4.17 3.97 10.11
CA PHE A 155 4.74 3.19 9.03
C PHE A 155 4.28 1.75 9.19
N ARG A 156 3.58 1.24 8.17
CA ARG A 156 2.99 -0.09 8.16
C ARG A 156 3.53 -0.90 7.00
N LYS A 157 4.23 -1.97 7.32
CA LYS A 157 4.76 -2.92 6.32
C LYS A 157 4.72 -4.34 6.83
N ALA A 158 4.66 -5.30 5.92
CA ALA A 158 4.91 -6.69 6.24
C ALA A 158 6.31 -6.82 6.84
N ALA A 159 6.37 -7.33 8.07
CA ALA A 159 7.65 -7.42 8.81
C ALA A 159 8.58 -8.47 8.18
N ALA A 160 8.00 -9.53 7.60
CA ALA A 160 8.71 -10.51 6.79
C ALA A 160 7.78 -11.11 5.74
N VAL A 161 8.26 -11.21 4.51
CA VAL A 161 7.60 -11.93 3.41
C VAL A 161 8.54 -13.03 2.96
N THR A 162 8.53 -14.13 3.70
CA THR A 162 9.30 -15.34 3.36
C THR A 162 8.55 -16.13 2.31
N ALA A 163 9.22 -16.51 1.24
CA ALA A 163 8.59 -17.18 0.12
C ALA A 163 9.42 -18.35 -0.39
N THR A 164 8.73 -19.31 -0.99
CA THR A 164 9.33 -20.42 -1.72
C THR A 164 8.92 -20.35 -3.18
N TRP A 165 9.73 -20.94 -4.06
CA TRP A 165 9.47 -21.00 -5.50
C TRP A 165 10.01 -22.28 -6.10
N ASP A 166 9.61 -22.58 -7.33
CA ASP A 166 10.07 -23.76 -8.04
C ASP A 166 11.44 -23.49 -8.65
N THR A 167 12.43 -24.36 -8.34
CA THR A 167 13.72 -24.30 -9.02
C THR A 167 13.61 -25.03 -10.35
N PRO A 168 14.21 -24.51 -11.44
CA PRO A 168 14.27 -25.24 -12.70
C PRO A 168 14.92 -26.63 -12.46
N ALA A 169 14.34 -27.66 -13.03
CA ALA A 169 15.01 -28.96 -13.06
C ALA A 169 16.35 -28.80 -13.76
N SER A 170 17.41 -29.18 -13.08
CA SER A 170 18.79 -29.22 -13.60
C SER A 170 18.94 -30.23 -14.73
#